data_33cb1e301b48087687262b7f46ad233a
#
_entry.id   33cb1e301b48087687262b7f46ad233a
#
_cell.length_a   1.000
_cell.length_b   1.000
_cell.length_c   1.000
_cell.angle_alpha   90.00
_cell.angle_beta   90.00
_cell.angle_gamma   90.00
#
_symmetry.space_group_name_H-M   'P 1'
#
loop_
_entity.id
_entity.type
_entity.pdbx_description
1 polymer ?
#
loop_
_entity_poly.entity_id
_entity_poly.type
_entity_poly.pdbx_seq_one_letter_code
_entity_poly.pdbx_strand_id
1 'polypeptide(L)'
;MYFGSIQHGVATRFASFAAKVDKVVDQLDISTIEKGDKVAVKMHLGFLDGYQTVPVFFVRRIVKAVKGFSKNVFITDNPTAVYNAADRGYTQETCGCPIIPVAGIKDGYTVERRVDYRNVETLDMAGVLNDADVLIDLSHIKGHNSCGFGGAIKNIALGGFSAPTRWNKIHGVEQSIPYWDPEKCSPEHAKKLELACPYKHLKYDAENHKLTRMFSMCRNCEECLEADKDVGCLELKQGNFSAFQELMAIAAKQVLDTFDESKRFFISFLLQITALCDCWGVGFPPLVNDIGVLASRDIVAVEMAALDLIKDEGLIEKNVPRYYRHANLDPKADLHPFQRLNGKYKNPYLTVEFAERFGLGSKEYEIVEVLSPEETMNVEPPKGVAEQEPSFF
;
A
#
# COMPACT_ATOMS: atom_id res chain seq x y z
N MET A 1 2.59 16.31 10.39
CA MET A 1 3.11 15.72 9.15
C MET A 1 3.20 16.77 8.07
N TYR A 2 4.00 16.52 7.02
CA TYR A 2 4.21 17.44 5.93
C TYR A 2 3.53 16.98 4.66
N PHE A 3 2.95 17.92 3.91
CA PHE A 3 2.21 17.67 2.69
C PHE A 3 2.68 18.57 1.56
N GLY A 4 2.95 18.01 0.39
CA GLY A 4 3.19 18.73 -0.85
C GLY A 4 2.10 18.42 -1.86
N SER A 5 1.15 19.36 -2.06
CA SER A 5 0.08 19.17 -3.04
C SER A 5 0.59 19.27 -4.48
N ILE A 6 -0.14 18.68 -5.43
CA ILE A 6 0.17 18.89 -6.86
C ILE A 6 -0.25 20.28 -7.35
N GLN A 7 -1.02 21.02 -6.56
CA GLN A 7 -1.52 22.35 -6.92
C GLN A 7 -0.42 23.40 -6.87
N HIS A 8 -0.46 24.36 -7.76
CA HIS A 8 0.55 25.42 -7.91
C HIS A 8 -0.11 26.78 -8.02
N GLY A 9 0.46 27.80 -7.34
CA GLY A 9 0.06 29.20 -7.51
C GLY A 9 0.68 29.82 -8.75
N VAL A 10 1.91 29.43 -9.11
CA VAL A 10 2.65 29.88 -10.28
C VAL A 10 3.43 28.75 -10.95
N ALA A 11 3.63 28.85 -12.26
CA ALA A 11 4.41 27.89 -13.03
C ALA A 11 5.91 28.22 -12.95
N THR A 12 6.56 27.88 -11.85
CA THR A 12 8.01 28.04 -11.67
C THR A 12 8.66 26.73 -11.22
N ARG A 13 9.92 26.50 -11.61
CA ARG A 13 10.68 25.33 -11.18
C ARG A 13 10.92 25.28 -9.67
N PHE A 14 10.93 26.42 -8.99
CA PHE A 14 11.17 26.53 -7.55
C PHE A 14 9.94 26.19 -6.70
N ALA A 15 8.76 26.14 -7.33
CA ALA A 15 7.51 25.75 -6.72
C ALA A 15 6.86 24.54 -7.44
N SER A 16 7.63 23.84 -8.26
CA SER A 16 7.18 22.63 -8.96
C SER A 16 6.88 21.51 -7.95
N PHE A 17 6.09 20.50 -8.36
CA PHE A 17 5.84 19.32 -7.50
C PHE A 17 7.15 18.65 -7.05
N ALA A 18 8.18 18.64 -7.90
CA ALA A 18 9.51 18.17 -7.52
C ALA A 18 10.14 18.99 -6.38
N ALA A 19 10.00 20.32 -6.41
CA ALA A 19 10.47 21.17 -5.32
C ALA A 19 9.69 20.93 -4.03
N LYS A 20 8.38 20.67 -4.12
CA LYS A 20 7.56 20.30 -2.97
C LYS A 20 7.98 18.95 -2.37
N VAL A 21 8.29 17.95 -3.21
CA VAL A 21 8.85 16.66 -2.75
C VAL A 21 10.16 16.87 -1.98
N ASP A 22 11.09 17.68 -2.52
CA ASP A 22 12.33 17.98 -1.80
C ASP A 22 12.05 18.67 -0.47
N LYS A 23 11.15 19.66 -0.46
CA LYS A 23 10.80 20.41 0.75
C LYS A 23 10.14 19.55 1.81
N VAL A 24 9.28 18.60 1.41
CA VAL A 24 8.67 17.61 2.32
C VAL A 24 9.76 16.73 2.95
N VAL A 25 10.74 16.27 2.19
CA VAL A 25 11.87 15.47 2.71
C VAL A 25 12.75 16.30 3.65
N ASP A 26 13.03 17.56 3.32
CA ASP A 26 13.79 18.48 4.19
C ASP A 26 13.08 18.69 5.53
N GLN A 27 11.75 18.87 5.51
CA GLN A 27 10.95 19.08 6.72
C GLN A 27 10.78 17.80 7.56
N LEU A 28 10.87 16.64 6.94
CA LEU A 28 10.81 15.35 7.63
C LEU A 28 12.01 15.16 8.58
N ASP A 29 13.05 15.97 8.41
CA ASP A 29 14.27 15.95 9.22
C ASP A 29 14.91 14.57 9.32
N ILE A 30 15.53 14.16 8.23
CA ILE A 30 16.28 12.90 8.14
C ILE A 30 17.71 13.00 8.72
N SER A 31 18.02 14.04 9.51
CA SER A 31 19.36 14.30 10.06
C SER A 31 19.81 13.26 11.11
N THR A 32 18.89 12.46 11.63
CA THR A 32 19.21 11.31 12.50
C THR A 32 19.92 10.16 11.77
N ILE A 33 19.99 10.21 10.43
CA ILE A 33 20.76 9.25 9.62
C ILE A 33 22.24 9.54 9.78
N GLU A 34 23.00 8.56 10.25
CA GLU A 34 24.44 8.66 10.45
C GLU A 34 25.22 8.18 9.21
N LYS A 35 26.46 8.67 9.07
CA LYS A 35 27.30 8.39 7.89
C LYS A 35 27.51 6.89 7.60
N GLY A 36 27.51 6.06 8.63
CA GLY A 36 27.72 4.60 8.53
C GLY A 36 26.45 3.78 8.34
N ASP A 37 25.29 4.36 8.57
CA ASP A 37 24.01 3.65 8.56
C ASP A 37 23.73 2.99 7.21
N LYS A 38 23.23 1.76 7.25
CA LYS A 38 22.63 1.04 6.12
C LYS A 38 21.17 1.48 5.99
N VAL A 39 20.87 2.25 4.96
CA VAL A 39 19.54 2.84 4.75
C VAL A 39 18.75 2.02 3.73
N ALA A 40 17.71 1.35 4.19
CA ALA A 40 16.77 0.64 3.35
C ALA A 40 15.65 1.57 2.89
N VAL A 41 15.59 1.87 1.60
CA VAL A 41 14.41 2.47 0.97
C VAL A 41 13.48 1.34 0.55
N LYS A 42 12.47 1.04 1.39
CA LYS A 42 11.48 0.02 1.09
C LYS A 42 10.36 0.62 0.24
N MET A 43 10.23 0.13 -0.96
CA MET A 43 9.16 0.54 -1.87
C MET A 43 8.63 -0.65 -2.65
N HIS A 44 7.45 -0.51 -3.26
CA HIS A 44 6.95 -1.48 -4.21
C HIS A 44 7.39 -1.11 -5.62
N LEU A 45 8.17 -2.01 -6.24
CA LEU A 45 8.76 -1.82 -7.57
C LEU A 45 7.82 -2.25 -8.72
N GLY A 46 6.57 -2.64 -8.38
CA GLY A 46 5.60 -3.14 -9.36
C GLY A 46 5.80 -4.61 -9.71
N PHE A 47 4.99 -5.09 -10.63
CA PHE A 47 5.03 -6.48 -11.10
C PHE A 47 4.48 -6.58 -12.52
N LEU A 48 5.03 -7.48 -13.36
CA LEU A 48 4.63 -7.71 -14.76
C LEU A 48 4.37 -6.40 -15.52
N ASP A 49 3.19 -6.26 -16.14
CA ASP A 49 2.81 -5.13 -17.00
C ASP A 49 2.27 -3.92 -16.21
N GLY A 50 2.25 -3.97 -14.88
CA GLY A 50 1.86 -2.86 -14.02
C GLY A 50 2.91 -1.75 -14.07
N TYR A 51 2.54 -0.58 -14.59
CA TYR A 51 3.43 0.57 -14.81
C TYR A 51 3.17 1.75 -13.87
N GLN A 52 2.08 1.69 -13.10
CA GLN A 52 1.64 2.76 -12.21
C GLN A 52 2.27 2.59 -10.83
N THR A 53 3.53 2.99 -10.72
CA THR A 53 4.34 2.97 -9.49
C THR A 53 4.87 4.37 -9.22
N VAL A 54 5.55 4.60 -8.09
CA VAL A 54 6.19 5.89 -7.83
C VAL A 54 7.18 6.20 -8.94
N PRO A 55 7.05 7.31 -9.68
CA PRO A 55 7.96 7.63 -10.78
C PRO A 55 9.42 7.63 -10.33
N VAL A 56 10.29 6.99 -11.11
CA VAL A 56 11.73 6.86 -10.81
C VAL A 56 12.40 8.21 -10.58
N PHE A 57 11.89 9.26 -11.19
CA PHE A 57 12.36 10.64 -11.01
C PHE A 57 12.27 11.07 -9.53
N PHE A 58 11.17 10.79 -8.83
CA PHE A 58 11.01 11.11 -7.41
C PHE A 58 11.82 10.17 -6.51
N VAL A 59 11.89 8.89 -6.86
CA VAL A 59 12.74 7.92 -6.16
C VAL A 59 14.19 8.38 -6.14
N ARG A 60 14.72 8.81 -7.28
CA ARG A 60 16.08 9.32 -7.40
C ARG A 60 16.32 10.58 -6.53
N ARG A 61 15.34 11.47 -6.43
CA ARG A 61 15.44 12.69 -5.59
C ARG A 61 15.56 12.33 -4.11
N ILE A 62 14.72 11.43 -3.64
CA ILE A 62 14.74 10.95 -2.26
C ILE A 62 16.06 10.24 -1.96
N VAL A 63 16.49 9.30 -2.82
CA VAL A 63 17.79 8.63 -2.69
C VAL A 63 18.94 9.66 -2.67
N LYS A 64 18.89 10.72 -3.48
CA LYS A 64 19.90 11.78 -3.49
C LYS A 64 19.93 12.55 -2.17
N ALA A 65 18.78 12.89 -1.60
CA ALA A 65 18.69 13.56 -0.29
C ALA A 65 19.30 12.68 0.81
N VAL A 66 18.92 11.40 0.88
CA VAL A 66 19.43 10.42 1.85
C VAL A 66 20.95 10.24 1.72
N LYS A 67 21.46 10.21 0.50
CA LYS A 67 22.93 10.12 0.23
C LYS A 67 23.73 11.34 0.72
N GLY A 68 23.07 12.42 1.07
CA GLY A 68 23.67 13.54 1.79
C GLY A 68 24.15 13.15 3.19
N PHE A 69 23.51 12.17 3.82
CA PHE A 69 23.79 11.67 5.17
C PHE A 69 24.57 10.35 5.16
N SER A 70 24.07 9.32 4.51
CA SER A 70 24.78 8.02 4.36
C SER A 70 24.97 7.65 2.89
N LYS A 71 26.11 7.01 2.56
CA LYS A 71 26.37 6.44 1.22
C LYS A 71 25.86 5.01 1.07
N ASN A 72 25.50 4.35 2.17
CA ASN A 72 25.06 2.95 2.22
C ASN A 72 23.53 2.84 1.99
N VAL A 73 23.02 3.52 0.97
CA VAL A 73 21.59 3.51 0.61
C VAL A 73 21.33 2.44 -0.42
N PHE A 74 20.26 1.71 -0.24
CA PHE A 74 19.74 0.75 -1.23
C PHE A 74 18.21 0.75 -1.25
N ILE A 75 17.63 0.43 -2.41
CA ILE A 75 16.20 0.16 -2.58
C ILE A 75 15.97 -1.34 -2.38
N THR A 76 14.85 -1.70 -1.76
CA THR A 76 14.50 -3.11 -1.55
C THR A 76 13.01 -3.39 -1.73
N ASP A 77 12.73 -4.55 -2.30
CA ASP A 77 11.40 -5.16 -2.41
C ASP A 77 11.55 -6.68 -2.53
N ASN A 78 10.44 -7.40 -2.65
CA ASN A 78 10.47 -8.84 -2.85
C ASN A 78 11.25 -9.22 -4.13
N PRO A 79 11.86 -10.43 -4.18
CA PRO A 79 12.73 -10.82 -5.29
C PRO A 79 12.07 -10.68 -6.67
N THR A 80 10.80 -11.09 -6.80
CA THR A 80 10.08 -11.03 -8.09
C THR A 80 9.94 -9.59 -8.60
N ALA A 81 9.62 -8.64 -7.71
CA ALA A 81 9.53 -7.23 -8.07
C ALA A 81 10.89 -6.64 -8.45
N VAL A 82 11.96 -7.04 -7.74
CA VAL A 82 13.33 -6.60 -8.02
C VAL A 82 13.80 -7.09 -9.40
N TYR A 83 13.54 -8.36 -9.73
CA TYR A 83 13.98 -8.92 -11.02
C TYR A 83 13.26 -8.33 -12.24
N ASN A 84 12.07 -7.78 -12.06
CA ASN A 84 11.30 -7.11 -13.10
C ASN A 84 11.33 -5.56 -12.99
N ALA A 85 12.14 -4.99 -12.10
CA ALA A 85 12.16 -3.55 -11.84
C ALA A 85 12.60 -2.72 -13.05
N ALA A 86 13.56 -3.24 -13.82
CA ALA A 86 14.13 -2.58 -14.99
C ALA A 86 13.06 -2.25 -16.06
N ASP A 87 12.03 -3.08 -16.21
CA ASP A 87 10.95 -2.89 -17.18
C ASP A 87 10.15 -1.61 -16.89
N ARG A 88 10.19 -1.11 -15.64
CA ARG A 88 9.58 0.14 -15.19
C ARG A 88 10.58 1.27 -14.98
N GLY A 89 11.81 1.08 -15.46
CA GLY A 89 12.86 2.08 -15.42
C GLY A 89 13.64 2.14 -14.08
N TYR A 90 13.39 1.23 -13.13
CA TYR A 90 14.16 1.16 -11.90
C TYR A 90 15.42 0.33 -12.10
N THR A 91 16.55 1.02 -12.23
CA THR A 91 17.90 0.44 -12.27
C THR A 91 18.79 1.15 -11.26
N GLN A 92 19.96 0.59 -10.98
CA GLN A 92 20.93 1.26 -10.12
C GLN A 92 21.32 2.66 -10.64
N GLU A 93 21.41 2.81 -11.96
CA GLU A 93 21.80 4.05 -12.63
C GLU A 93 20.69 5.10 -12.56
N THR A 94 19.44 4.70 -12.77
CA THR A 94 18.29 5.61 -12.74
C THR A 94 17.90 6.00 -11.32
N CYS A 95 17.89 5.06 -10.38
CA CYS A 95 17.60 5.32 -8.98
C CYS A 95 18.76 5.97 -8.21
N GLY A 96 19.99 5.70 -8.66
CA GLY A 96 21.20 6.23 -8.03
C GLY A 96 21.71 5.40 -6.83
N CYS A 97 21.18 4.19 -6.59
CA CYS A 97 21.63 3.26 -5.55
C CYS A 97 21.33 1.81 -5.96
N PRO A 98 21.97 0.80 -5.35
CA PRO A 98 21.67 -0.61 -5.59
C PRO A 98 20.20 -0.94 -5.31
N ILE A 99 19.66 -1.93 -6.02
CA ILE A 99 18.33 -2.52 -5.77
C ILE A 99 18.55 -3.96 -5.33
N ILE A 100 18.11 -4.31 -4.13
CA ILE A 100 18.44 -5.57 -3.46
C ILE A 100 17.16 -6.33 -3.10
N PRO A 101 17.07 -7.66 -3.42
CA PRO A 101 15.94 -8.47 -2.98
C PRO A 101 15.88 -8.57 -1.45
N VAL A 102 14.75 -8.25 -0.85
CA VAL A 102 14.55 -8.08 0.59
C VAL A 102 14.84 -9.33 1.42
N ALA A 103 14.59 -10.52 0.88
CA ALA A 103 14.88 -11.81 1.51
C ALA A 103 15.94 -12.61 0.75
N GLY A 104 16.88 -11.90 0.09
CA GLY A 104 17.93 -12.50 -0.72
C GLY A 104 17.43 -13.08 -2.05
N ILE A 105 18.37 -13.61 -2.85
CA ILE A 105 18.11 -14.04 -4.24
C ILE A 105 17.03 -15.13 -4.33
N LYS A 106 16.99 -16.05 -3.35
CA LYS A 106 16.05 -17.19 -3.33
C LYS A 106 14.87 -17.00 -2.39
N ASP A 107 14.63 -15.77 -1.90
CA ASP A 107 13.57 -15.45 -0.93
C ASP A 107 13.64 -16.28 0.37
N GLY A 108 14.85 -16.69 0.77
CA GLY A 108 15.10 -17.59 1.90
C GLY A 108 15.95 -16.97 3.02
N TYR A 109 16.44 -15.73 2.85
CA TYR A 109 17.13 -15.01 3.90
C TYR A 109 16.13 -14.33 4.81
N THR A 110 15.75 -15.02 5.90
CA THR A 110 14.67 -14.60 6.80
C THR A 110 15.05 -14.75 8.26
N VAL A 111 14.36 -14.00 9.11
CA VAL A 111 14.40 -14.10 10.58
C VAL A 111 12.98 -14.40 11.06
N GLU A 112 12.81 -15.47 11.81
CA GLU A 112 11.51 -15.85 12.36
C GLU A 112 11.06 -14.84 13.42
N ARG A 113 9.79 -14.43 13.35
CA ARG A 113 9.12 -13.54 14.29
C ARG A 113 7.87 -14.21 14.84
N ARG A 114 7.77 -14.34 16.14
CA ARG A 114 6.58 -14.90 16.80
C ARG A 114 5.47 -13.85 16.85
N VAL A 115 4.25 -14.24 16.47
CA VAL A 115 3.09 -13.33 16.41
C VAL A 115 1.85 -13.86 17.14
N ASP A 116 1.70 -15.18 17.26
CA ASP A 116 0.63 -15.89 17.99
C ASP A 116 -0.78 -15.32 17.68
N TYR A 117 -1.07 -15.16 16.39
CA TYR A 117 -2.34 -14.61 15.94
C TYR A 117 -3.15 -15.67 15.19
N ARG A 118 -4.30 -16.07 15.74
CA ARG A 118 -5.22 -17.11 15.19
C ARG A 118 -4.47 -18.43 14.92
N ASN A 119 -4.42 -18.84 13.65
CA ASN A 119 -3.69 -20.03 13.18
C ASN A 119 -2.26 -19.71 12.72
N VAL A 120 -1.76 -18.49 12.96
CA VAL A 120 -0.42 -18.05 12.57
C VAL A 120 0.43 -17.86 13.83
N GLU A 121 1.37 -18.75 14.05
CA GLU A 121 2.28 -18.68 15.20
C GLU A 121 3.48 -17.78 14.91
N THR A 122 4.05 -17.90 13.71
CA THR A 122 5.26 -17.19 13.31
C THR A 122 5.17 -16.63 11.90
N LEU A 123 5.96 -15.57 11.65
CA LEU A 123 6.19 -14.97 10.33
C LEU A 123 7.68 -14.95 10.02
N ASP A 124 8.07 -15.22 8.76
CA ASP A 124 9.46 -15.21 8.29
C ASP A 124 9.79 -13.83 7.72
N MET A 125 10.27 -12.92 8.59
CA MET A 125 10.65 -11.56 8.24
C MET A 125 11.91 -11.56 7.38
N ALA A 126 11.95 -10.71 6.38
CA ALA A 126 13.06 -10.56 5.44
C ALA A 126 14.35 -10.05 6.13
N GLY A 127 15.45 -10.78 5.97
CA GLY A 127 16.70 -10.53 6.67
C GLY A 127 17.36 -9.20 6.29
N VAL A 128 17.20 -8.73 5.04
CA VAL A 128 17.78 -7.45 4.59
C VAL A 128 17.22 -6.25 5.37
N LEU A 129 15.91 -6.28 5.74
CA LEU A 129 15.34 -5.25 6.61
C LEU A 129 15.82 -5.38 8.05
N ASN A 130 16.01 -6.61 8.53
CA ASN A 130 16.57 -6.84 9.86
C ASN A 130 18.02 -6.33 9.99
N ASP A 131 18.78 -6.31 8.89
CA ASP A 131 20.17 -5.87 8.86
C ASP A 131 20.35 -4.39 8.58
N ALA A 132 19.27 -3.67 8.25
CA ALA A 132 19.32 -2.25 8.00
C ALA A 132 19.20 -1.44 9.30
N ASP A 133 19.87 -0.29 9.35
CA ASP A 133 19.87 0.61 10.52
C ASP A 133 18.75 1.65 10.41
N VAL A 134 18.36 2.02 9.17
CA VAL A 134 17.36 3.04 8.86
C VAL A 134 16.34 2.51 7.88
N LEU A 135 15.06 2.78 8.15
CA LEU A 135 13.94 2.49 7.25
C LEU A 135 13.38 3.79 6.66
N ILE A 136 13.38 3.86 5.33
CA ILE A 136 12.56 4.82 4.58
C ILE A 136 11.48 4.00 3.87
N ASP A 137 10.25 4.07 4.36
CA ASP A 137 9.11 3.56 3.63
C ASP A 137 8.73 4.56 2.55
N LEU A 138 8.88 4.16 1.30
CA LEU A 138 8.48 4.94 0.14
C LEU A 138 7.28 4.25 -0.51
N SER A 139 6.08 4.68 -0.14
CA SER A 139 4.86 4.02 -0.55
C SER A 139 4.12 4.76 -1.66
N HIS A 140 3.42 3.99 -2.46
CA HIS A 140 2.42 4.44 -3.43
C HIS A 140 1.03 4.08 -2.90
N ILE A 141 0.16 5.07 -2.73
CA ILE A 141 -1.20 4.86 -2.23
C ILE A 141 -2.12 4.48 -3.38
N LYS A 142 -2.84 3.37 -3.23
CA LYS A 142 -3.77 2.82 -4.24
C LYS A 142 -4.77 1.85 -3.64
N GLY A 143 -5.78 1.47 -4.41
CA GLY A 143 -6.74 0.45 -4.02
C GLY A 143 -6.10 -0.93 -3.83
N HIS A 144 -6.73 -1.77 -3.03
CA HIS A 144 -6.34 -3.16 -2.82
C HIS A 144 -7.54 -4.06 -2.56
N ASN A 145 -7.54 -5.22 -3.20
CA ASN A 145 -8.69 -6.14 -3.17
C ASN A 145 -8.97 -6.75 -1.78
N SER A 146 -7.93 -7.05 -1.00
CA SER A 146 -8.11 -7.73 0.30
C SER A 146 -8.56 -6.76 1.40
N CYS A 147 -7.97 -5.57 1.46
CA CYS A 147 -8.11 -4.63 2.57
C CYS A 147 -8.66 -3.26 2.19
N GLY A 148 -9.13 -3.09 0.96
CA GLY A 148 -9.58 -1.79 0.47
C GLY A 148 -8.44 -0.99 -0.15
N PHE A 149 -7.32 -0.77 0.54
CA PHE A 149 -6.19 0.00 0.03
C PHE A 149 -4.83 -0.62 0.37
N GLY A 150 -3.79 -0.10 -0.26
CA GLY A 150 -2.40 -0.37 0.06
C GLY A 150 -1.59 0.90 0.10
N GLY A 151 -0.87 1.11 1.18
CA GLY A 151 0.03 2.23 1.43
C GLY A 151 1.25 1.78 2.24
N ALA A 152 1.72 2.58 3.18
CA ALA A 152 2.91 2.36 3.98
C ALA A 152 2.84 1.08 4.83
N ILE A 153 1.76 0.89 5.59
CA ILE A 153 1.57 -0.31 6.43
C ILE A 153 1.66 -1.57 5.56
N LYS A 154 0.94 -1.60 4.43
CA LYS A 154 0.98 -2.75 3.51
C LYS A 154 2.35 -2.93 2.86
N ASN A 155 3.03 -1.85 2.49
CA ASN A 155 4.35 -1.90 1.88
C ASN A 155 5.36 -2.59 2.79
N ILE A 156 5.28 -2.35 4.09
CA ILE A 156 6.10 -3.01 5.12
C ILE A 156 5.57 -4.41 5.42
N ALA A 157 4.29 -4.55 5.72
CA ALA A 157 3.66 -5.79 6.19
C ALA A 157 3.74 -6.95 5.19
N LEU A 158 3.67 -6.66 3.90
CA LEU A 158 3.80 -7.69 2.87
C LEU A 158 5.19 -7.68 2.24
N GLY A 159 5.75 -6.49 2.00
CA GLY A 159 7.06 -6.36 1.38
C GLY A 159 8.22 -6.65 2.31
N GLY A 160 8.01 -6.74 3.60
CA GLY A 160 9.02 -7.10 4.62
C GLY A 160 9.09 -8.58 4.96
N PHE A 161 8.40 -9.46 4.22
CA PHE A 161 8.35 -10.89 4.50
C PHE A 161 8.56 -11.74 3.25
N SER A 162 8.97 -12.99 3.45
CA SER A 162 9.12 -13.98 2.37
C SER A 162 7.80 -14.27 1.65
N ALA A 163 7.86 -14.74 0.40
CA ALA A 163 6.66 -15.09 -0.37
C ALA A 163 5.79 -16.18 0.30
N PRO A 164 6.35 -17.27 0.84
CA PRO A 164 5.57 -18.24 1.59
C PRO A 164 4.81 -17.61 2.77
N THR A 165 5.45 -16.75 3.54
CA THR A 165 4.80 -16.04 4.66
C THR A 165 3.67 -15.12 4.17
N ARG A 166 3.89 -14.36 3.10
CA ARG A 166 2.86 -13.48 2.55
C ARG A 166 1.62 -14.24 2.09
N TRP A 167 1.81 -15.31 1.30
CA TRP A 167 0.72 -16.01 0.67
C TRP A 167 0.04 -17.00 1.61
N ASN A 168 0.81 -17.82 2.32
CA ASN A 168 0.25 -18.92 3.10
C ASN A 168 -0.18 -18.49 4.51
N LYS A 169 0.50 -17.50 5.10
CA LYS A 169 0.22 -17.03 6.46
C LYS A 169 -0.60 -15.73 6.45
N ILE A 170 -0.09 -14.63 5.86
CA ILE A 170 -0.77 -13.32 5.95
C ILE A 170 -2.05 -13.30 5.12
N HIS A 171 -2.03 -13.69 3.84
CA HIS A 171 -3.27 -13.85 3.06
C HIS A 171 -4.08 -15.06 3.50
N GLY A 172 -3.44 -16.14 3.92
CA GLY A 172 -4.10 -17.36 4.36
C GLY A 172 -4.97 -17.20 5.61
N VAL A 173 -4.69 -16.19 6.45
CA VAL A 173 -5.45 -15.97 7.70
C VAL A 173 -6.93 -15.69 7.48
N GLU A 174 -7.34 -15.21 6.31
CA GLU A 174 -8.74 -14.99 5.93
C GLU A 174 -9.57 -16.28 6.02
N GLN A 175 -8.93 -17.45 5.89
CA GLN A 175 -9.57 -18.76 5.99
C GLN A 175 -9.72 -19.26 7.45
N SER A 176 -9.12 -18.61 8.42
CA SER A 176 -9.09 -19.06 9.82
C SER A 176 -10.44 -18.95 10.54
N ILE A 177 -11.39 -18.21 10.00
CA ILE A 177 -12.74 -18.06 10.54
C ILE A 177 -13.71 -18.91 9.69
N PRO A 178 -14.42 -19.85 10.29
CA PRO A 178 -15.42 -20.65 9.59
C PRO A 178 -16.49 -19.77 8.92
N TYR A 179 -16.78 -20.06 7.68
CA TYR A 179 -17.77 -19.34 6.86
C TYR A 179 -18.71 -20.27 6.10
N TRP A 180 -18.51 -21.56 6.23
CA TRP A 180 -19.29 -22.62 5.57
C TRP A 180 -19.48 -23.80 6.50
N ASP A 181 -20.69 -24.33 6.51
CA ASP A 181 -21.09 -25.52 7.28
C ASP A 181 -21.29 -26.70 6.31
N PRO A 182 -20.32 -27.63 6.22
CA PRO A 182 -20.42 -28.79 5.31
C PRO A 182 -21.54 -29.76 5.65
N GLU A 183 -21.97 -29.82 6.92
CA GLU A 183 -23.02 -30.74 7.34
C GLU A 183 -24.41 -30.32 6.86
N LYS A 184 -24.61 -29.01 6.68
CA LYS A 184 -25.85 -28.45 6.13
C LYS A 184 -25.87 -28.38 4.59
N CYS A 185 -24.72 -28.48 3.96
CA CYS A 185 -24.57 -28.20 2.54
C CYS A 185 -24.44 -29.49 1.72
N SER A 186 -25.46 -29.85 0.94
CA SER A 186 -25.32 -30.96 0.00
C SER A 186 -24.32 -30.66 -1.12
N PRO A 187 -23.72 -31.69 -1.77
CA PRO A 187 -22.85 -31.48 -2.92
C PRO A 187 -23.51 -30.67 -4.04
N GLU A 188 -24.79 -30.89 -4.33
CA GLU A 188 -25.56 -30.17 -5.34
C GLU A 188 -25.72 -28.72 -4.95
N HIS A 189 -26.00 -28.43 -3.67
CA HIS A 189 -26.14 -27.06 -3.16
C HIS A 189 -24.77 -26.33 -3.19
N ALA A 190 -23.69 -26.98 -2.77
CA ALA A 190 -22.35 -26.42 -2.85
C ALA A 190 -21.97 -26.03 -4.30
N LYS A 191 -22.35 -26.87 -5.28
CA LYS A 191 -22.18 -26.55 -6.70
C LYS A 191 -23.02 -25.36 -7.15
N LYS A 192 -24.27 -25.25 -6.67
CA LYS A 192 -25.13 -24.08 -6.90
C LYS A 192 -24.46 -22.80 -6.37
N LEU A 193 -23.87 -22.85 -5.17
CA LEU A 193 -23.17 -21.72 -4.58
C LEU A 193 -21.91 -21.30 -5.39
N GLU A 194 -21.15 -22.28 -5.86
CA GLU A 194 -20.01 -21.99 -6.77
C GLU A 194 -20.48 -21.25 -8.02
N LEU A 195 -21.56 -21.70 -8.64
CA LEU A 195 -22.11 -21.10 -9.86
C LEU A 195 -22.74 -19.72 -9.62
N ALA A 196 -23.25 -19.48 -8.42
CA ALA A 196 -23.81 -18.19 -8.03
C ALA A 196 -22.76 -17.08 -7.88
N CYS A 197 -21.47 -17.42 -7.78
CA CYS A 197 -20.42 -16.39 -7.67
C CYS A 197 -20.10 -15.77 -9.04
N PRO A 198 -20.51 -14.50 -9.31
CA PRO A 198 -20.31 -13.86 -10.61
C PRO A 198 -18.84 -13.59 -10.95
N TYR A 199 -17.98 -13.60 -9.93
CA TYR A 199 -16.54 -13.40 -10.04
C TYR A 199 -15.73 -14.71 -10.03
N LYS A 200 -16.41 -15.88 -9.86
CA LYS A 200 -15.79 -17.22 -9.81
C LYS A 200 -14.74 -17.36 -8.68
N HIS A 201 -14.93 -16.66 -7.58
CA HIS A 201 -14.05 -16.68 -6.41
C HIS A 201 -14.55 -17.60 -5.28
N LEU A 202 -15.57 -18.39 -5.54
CA LEU A 202 -16.07 -19.49 -4.72
C LEU A 202 -15.87 -20.76 -5.53
N LYS A 203 -15.22 -21.77 -4.94
CA LYS A 203 -14.88 -23.03 -5.61
C LYS A 203 -15.27 -24.21 -4.76
N TYR A 204 -15.95 -25.17 -5.35
CA TYR A 204 -16.32 -26.41 -4.70
C TYR A 204 -15.45 -27.57 -5.20
N ASP A 205 -14.78 -28.22 -4.26
CA ASP A 205 -14.05 -29.48 -4.45
C ASP A 205 -14.98 -30.62 -4.06
N ALA A 206 -15.46 -31.34 -5.05
CA ALA A 206 -16.40 -32.43 -4.84
C ALA A 206 -15.75 -33.70 -4.22
N GLU A 207 -14.46 -33.92 -4.45
CA GLU A 207 -13.74 -35.09 -3.91
C GLU A 207 -13.57 -34.98 -2.40
N ASN A 208 -13.28 -33.80 -1.91
CA ASN A 208 -13.02 -33.49 -0.50
C ASN A 208 -14.23 -32.88 0.21
N HIS A 209 -15.35 -32.71 -0.47
CA HIS A 209 -16.52 -31.98 0.02
C HIS A 209 -16.13 -30.66 0.68
N LYS A 210 -15.43 -29.81 -0.07
CA LYS A 210 -14.85 -28.56 0.46
C LYS A 210 -15.22 -27.37 -0.40
N LEU A 211 -15.82 -26.37 0.22
CA LEU A 211 -16.08 -25.08 -0.42
C LEU A 211 -14.99 -24.07 -0.02
N THR A 212 -14.26 -23.55 -0.99
CA THR A 212 -13.18 -22.59 -0.77
C THR A 212 -13.56 -21.22 -1.34
N ARG A 213 -13.36 -20.17 -0.55
CA ARG A 213 -13.60 -18.78 -0.95
C ARG A 213 -12.28 -18.02 -1.00
N MET A 214 -12.05 -17.32 -2.10
CA MET A 214 -10.96 -16.34 -2.20
C MET A 214 -11.43 -14.99 -1.63
N PHE A 215 -11.30 -14.79 -0.32
CA PHE A 215 -11.76 -13.58 0.38
C PHE A 215 -11.12 -12.30 -0.18
N SER A 216 -9.83 -12.35 -0.49
CA SER A 216 -9.11 -11.24 -1.10
C SER A 216 -9.77 -10.71 -2.38
N MET A 217 -10.38 -11.56 -3.17
CA MET A 217 -11.04 -11.21 -4.43
C MET A 217 -12.56 -11.03 -4.31
N CYS A 218 -13.16 -11.42 -3.20
CA CYS A 218 -14.58 -11.27 -2.95
C CYS A 218 -15.00 -9.80 -2.96
N ARG A 219 -16.08 -9.46 -3.69
CA ARG A 219 -16.61 -8.09 -3.83
C ARG A 219 -17.80 -7.79 -2.91
N ASN A 220 -18.13 -8.70 -2.01
CA ASN A 220 -19.29 -8.59 -1.10
C ASN A 220 -20.62 -8.31 -1.83
N CYS A 221 -20.80 -8.85 -3.03
CA CYS A 221 -22.04 -8.71 -3.81
C CYS A 221 -23.22 -9.52 -3.26
N GLU A 222 -22.93 -10.45 -2.35
CA GLU A 222 -23.90 -11.28 -1.62
C GLU A 222 -24.75 -12.24 -2.49
N GLU A 223 -24.51 -12.35 -3.80
CA GLU A 223 -25.27 -13.28 -4.67
C GLU A 223 -25.19 -14.74 -4.23
N CYS A 224 -24.08 -15.16 -3.64
CA CYS A 224 -23.96 -16.50 -3.06
C CYS A 224 -24.80 -16.66 -1.77
N LEU A 225 -24.98 -15.61 -0.98
CA LEU A 225 -25.84 -15.62 0.22
C LEU A 225 -27.31 -15.67 -0.19
N GLU A 226 -27.71 -14.92 -1.24
CA GLU A 226 -29.07 -15.01 -1.78
C GLU A 226 -29.34 -16.42 -2.34
N ALA A 227 -28.37 -17.05 -3.00
CA ALA A 227 -28.47 -18.42 -3.48
C ALA A 227 -28.54 -19.46 -2.34
N ASP A 228 -28.06 -19.12 -1.15
CA ASP A 228 -28.02 -19.96 0.05
C ASP A 228 -29.21 -19.74 1.01
N LYS A 229 -30.06 -18.77 0.78
CA LYS A 229 -31.09 -18.30 1.74
C LYS A 229 -32.00 -19.42 2.28
N ASP A 230 -32.25 -20.47 1.48
CA ASP A 230 -33.14 -21.57 1.85
C ASP A 230 -32.43 -22.67 2.67
N VAL A 231 -31.09 -22.71 2.66
CA VAL A 231 -30.26 -23.71 3.34
C VAL A 231 -29.49 -23.11 4.52
N GLY A 232 -28.91 -21.92 4.34
CA GLY A 232 -28.18 -21.22 5.39
C GLY A 232 -26.89 -21.91 5.81
N CYS A 233 -26.14 -22.46 4.85
CA CYS A 233 -24.85 -23.07 5.10
C CYS A 233 -23.65 -22.13 4.90
N LEU A 234 -23.87 -20.91 4.35
CA LEU A 234 -22.86 -19.87 4.21
C LEU A 234 -23.10 -18.73 5.20
N GLU A 235 -22.05 -18.32 5.88
CA GLU A 235 -22.06 -17.13 6.74
C GLU A 235 -20.82 -16.28 6.46
N LEU A 236 -21.01 -15.01 6.05
CA LEU A 236 -19.93 -14.05 5.88
C LEU A 236 -19.88 -13.11 7.08
N LYS A 237 -18.74 -13.09 7.76
CA LYS A 237 -18.50 -12.22 8.93
C LYS A 237 -17.45 -11.15 8.57
N GLN A 238 -17.55 -9.99 9.21
CA GLN A 238 -16.52 -8.94 9.12
C GLN A 238 -15.12 -9.51 9.37
N GLY A 239 -14.99 -10.39 10.37
CA GLY A 239 -13.71 -11.00 10.74
C GLY A 239 -13.03 -11.80 9.62
N ASN A 240 -13.80 -12.42 8.70
CA ASN A 240 -13.22 -13.14 7.55
C ASN A 240 -12.40 -12.20 6.65
N PHE A 241 -12.81 -10.92 6.55
CA PHE A 241 -12.15 -9.93 5.72
C PHE A 241 -11.12 -9.11 6.51
N SER A 242 -11.43 -8.73 7.75
CA SER A 242 -10.56 -7.89 8.57
C SER A 242 -9.39 -8.62 9.21
N ALA A 243 -9.40 -9.96 9.29
CA ALA A 243 -8.27 -10.73 9.82
C ALA A 243 -6.96 -10.46 9.05
N PHE A 244 -7.06 -10.26 7.73
CA PHE A 244 -5.92 -9.87 6.92
C PHE A 244 -5.38 -8.48 7.30
N GLN A 245 -6.27 -7.49 7.51
CA GLN A 245 -5.89 -6.13 7.90
C GLN A 245 -5.25 -6.11 9.30
N GLU A 246 -5.79 -6.89 10.23
CA GLU A 246 -5.26 -7.03 11.57
C GLU A 246 -3.87 -7.69 11.57
N LEU A 247 -3.69 -8.80 10.83
CA LEU A 247 -2.38 -9.45 10.74
C LEU A 247 -1.36 -8.59 9.99
N MET A 248 -1.78 -7.76 9.02
CA MET A 248 -0.88 -6.77 8.41
C MET A 248 -0.35 -5.76 9.43
N ALA A 249 -1.18 -5.26 10.33
CA ALA A 249 -0.74 -4.34 11.37
C ALA A 249 0.27 -5.03 12.32
N ILE A 250 0.01 -6.28 12.72
CA ILE A 250 0.94 -7.10 13.51
C ILE A 250 2.26 -7.31 12.75
N ALA A 251 2.19 -7.67 11.46
CA ALA A 251 3.38 -7.89 10.64
C ALA A 251 4.19 -6.60 10.46
N ALA A 252 3.55 -5.46 10.21
CA ALA A 252 4.23 -4.17 10.14
C ALA A 252 4.96 -3.85 11.45
N LYS A 253 4.33 -4.12 12.59
CA LYS A 253 4.96 -3.96 13.91
C LYS A 253 6.23 -4.79 14.03
N GLN A 254 6.23 -6.07 13.61
CA GLN A 254 7.42 -6.93 13.68
C GLN A 254 8.61 -6.35 12.90
N VAL A 255 8.34 -5.67 11.78
CA VAL A 255 9.40 -4.99 11.02
C VAL A 255 9.82 -3.70 11.70
N LEU A 256 8.87 -2.86 12.11
CA LEU A 256 9.18 -1.55 12.71
C LEU A 256 9.95 -1.70 14.02
N ASP A 257 9.64 -2.71 14.83
CA ASP A 257 10.33 -2.97 16.10
C ASP A 257 11.82 -3.33 15.94
N THR A 258 12.32 -3.55 14.70
CA THR A 258 13.75 -3.75 14.45
C THR A 258 14.53 -2.45 14.22
N PHE A 259 13.84 -1.33 14.07
CA PHE A 259 14.46 -0.02 13.84
C PHE A 259 14.25 0.88 15.06
N ASP A 260 15.22 1.75 15.33
CA ASP A 260 15.02 2.86 16.26
C ASP A 260 13.92 3.80 15.73
N GLU A 261 13.06 4.32 16.61
CA GLU A 261 11.95 5.21 16.22
C GLU A 261 12.45 6.47 15.51
N SER A 262 13.61 6.98 15.90
CA SER A 262 14.25 8.14 15.28
C SER A 262 14.78 7.87 13.87
N LYS A 263 14.85 6.59 13.47
CA LYS A 263 15.37 6.11 12.17
C LYS A 263 14.28 5.51 11.26
N ARG A 264 13.00 5.81 11.54
CA ARG A 264 11.84 5.41 10.72
C ARG A 264 11.25 6.63 10.03
N PHE A 265 11.09 6.57 8.71
CA PHE A 265 10.57 7.64 7.88
C PHE A 265 9.56 7.10 6.88
N PHE A 266 8.40 7.75 6.76
CA PHE A 266 7.31 7.33 5.89
C PHE A 266 6.99 8.43 4.89
N ILE A 267 7.11 8.12 3.60
CA ILE A 267 6.84 9.02 2.48
C ILE A 267 5.84 8.34 1.56
N SER A 268 4.65 8.92 1.42
CA SER A 268 3.54 8.34 0.67
C SER A 268 3.14 9.20 -0.51
N PHE A 269 3.22 8.65 -1.73
CA PHE A 269 2.79 9.30 -2.95
C PHE A 269 1.33 8.98 -3.26
N LEU A 270 0.53 10.03 -3.37
CA LEU A 270 -0.88 10.00 -3.75
C LEU A 270 -1.01 10.45 -5.21
N LEU A 271 -0.39 9.69 -6.10
CA LEU A 271 -0.38 9.91 -7.55
C LEU A 271 -0.88 8.65 -8.25
N GLN A 272 -1.58 8.81 -9.38
CA GLN A 272 -2.09 7.68 -10.17
C GLN A 272 -2.81 6.64 -9.30
N ILE A 273 -3.71 7.11 -8.45
CA ILE A 273 -4.41 6.30 -7.44
C ILE A 273 -5.38 5.33 -8.14
N THR A 274 -4.96 4.09 -8.32
CA THR A 274 -5.68 3.06 -9.09
C THR A 274 -6.61 2.21 -8.24
N ALA A 275 -7.50 1.45 -8.89
CA ALA A 275 -8.41 0.50 -8.24
C ALA A 275 -7.69 -0.71 -7.63
N LEU A 276 -6.58 -1.11 -8.22
CA LEU A 276 -5.81 -2.31 -7.86
C LEU A 276 -4.38 -1.94 -7.49
N CYS A 277 -3.82 -2.75 -6.64
CA CYS A 277 -2.43 -2.68 -6.25
C CYS A 277 -1.50 -3.00 -7.46
N ASP A 278 -0.36 -2.32 -7.51
CA ASP A 278 0.72 -2.54 -8.49
C ASP A 278 1.20 -4.00 -8.52
N CYS A 279 0.92 -4.78 -7.48
CA CYS A 279 1.25 -6.21 -7.39
C CYS A 279 0.40 -7.12 -8.30
N TRP A 280 -0.64 -6.60 -8.96
CA TRP A 280 -1.45 -7.36 -9.92
C TRP A 280 -0.87 -7.37 -11.33
N GLY A 281 0.11 -6.52 -11.59
CA GLY A 281 0.77 -6.47 -12.88
C GLY A 281 -0.13 -6.00 -14.03
N VAL A 282 -1.16 -5.21 -13.73
CA VAL A 282 -2.07 -4.61 -14.71
C VAL A 282 -2.25 -3.14 -14.41
N GLY A 283 -2.30 -2.31 -15.45
CA GLY A 283 -2.58 -0.89 -15.32
C GLY A 283 -4.09 -0.60 -15.38
N PHE A 284 -4.53 0.38 -14.58
CA PHE A 284 -5.90 0.87 -14.59
C PHE A 284 -5.93 2.40 -14.68
N PRO A 285 -6.99 3.00 -15.19
CA PRO A 285 -7.18 4.44 -15.05
C PRO A 285 -7.16 4.85 -13.57
N PRO A 286 -6.62 6.03 -13.23
CA PRO A 286 -6.70 6.52 -11.86
C PRO A 286 -8.16 6.69 -11.43
N LEU A 287 -8.47 6.20 -10.23
CA LEU A 287 -9.82 6.29 -9.64
C LEU A 287 -10.09 7.63 -8.97
N VAL A 288 -9.03 8.30 -8.56
CA VAL A 288 -9.04 9.56 -7.84
C VAL A 288 -7.99 10.43 -8.53
N ASN A 289 -8.20 11.74 -8.58
CA ASN A 289 -7.19 12.65 -9.11
C ASN A 289 -5.89 12.55 -8.30
N ASP A 290 -4.79 12.93 -8.92
CA ASP A 290 -3.53 13.06 -8.19
C ASP A 290 -3.68 14.13 -7.10
N ILE A 291 -3.13 13.86 -5.91
CA ILE A 291 -3.27 14.71 -4.73
C ILE A 291 -1.91 15.32 -4.35
N GLY A 292 -0.88 14.48 -4.22
CA GLY A 292 0.43 14.97 -3.82
C GLY A 292 1.31 13.94 -3.15
N VAL A 293 2.12 14.41 -2.19
CA VAL A 293 3.02 13.60 -1.36
C VAL A 293 2.86 13.96 0.11
N LEU A 294 2.76 12.95 0.96
CA LEU A 294 2.76 13.08 2.41
C LEU A 294 4.07 12.54 3.00
N ALA A 295 4.55 13.12 4.08
CA ALA A 295 5.63 12.55 4.88
C ALA A 295 5.42 12.72 6.38
N SER A 296 5.75 11.68 7.15
CA SER A 296 5.63 11.64 8.60
C SER A 296 6.66 10.67 9.19
N ARG A 297 6.92 10.81 10.49
CA ARG A 297 7.59 9.77 11.30
C ARG A 297 6.60 8.78 11.90
N ASP A 298 5.31 9.05 11.78
CA ASP A 298 4.20 8.22 12.24
C ASP A 298 3.50 7.56 11.05
N ILE A 299 3.56 6.22 10.97
CA ILE A 299 2.98 5.44 9.88
C ILE A 299 1.44 5.46 9.90
N VAL A 300 0.85 5.54 11.09
CA VAL A 300 -0.60 5.56 11.28
C VAL A 300 -1.17 6.91 10.82
N ALA A 301 -0.51 7.99 11.23
CA ALA A 301 -0.88 9.34 10.84
C ALA A 301 -0.82 9.54 9.31
N VAL A 302 0.25 9.06 8.65
CA VAL A 302 0.40 9.23 7.20
C VAL A 302 -0.65 8.43 6.41
N GLU A 303 -1.02 7.24 6.90
CA GLU A 303 -2.07 6.42 6.28
C GLU A 303 -3.47 7.02 6.49
N MET A 304 -3.75 7.50 7.72
CA MET A 304 -5.02 8.15 8.03
C MET A 304 -5.25 9.37 7.14
N ALA A 305 -4.25 10.27 7.09
CA ALA A 305 -4.32 11.46 6.24
C ALA A 305 -4.45 11.12 4.75
N ALA A 306 -3.75 10.09 4.27
CA ALA A 306 -3.87 9.65 2.88
C ALA A 306 -5.30 9.17 2.56
N LEU A 307 -5.94 8.43 3.48
CA LEU A 307 -7.32 7.98 3.30
C LEU A 307 -8.31 9.14 3.32
N ASP A 308 -8.15 10.09 4.25
CA ASP A 308 -9.03 11.25 4.34
C ASP A 308 -8.95 12.13 3.10
N LEU A 309 -7.73 12.46 2.63
CA LEU A 309 -7.53 13.22 1.40
C LEU A 309 -8.14 12.52 0.17
N ILE A 310 -8.05 11.19 0.08
CA ILE A 310 -8.68 10.43 -1.01
C ILE A 310 -10.20 10.43 -0.88
N LYS A 311 -10.74 10.38 0.34
CA LYS A 311 -12.20 10.46 0.57
C LYS A 311 -12.74 11.82 0.14
N ASP A 312 -12.03 12.89 0.48
CA ASP A 312 -12.39 14.28 0.16
C ASP A 312 -12.31 14.56 -1.34
N GLU A 313 -11.27 14.06 -2.03
CA GLU A 313 -11.13 14.21 -3.49
C GLU A 313 -12.22 13.45 -4.24
N GLY A 314 -12.66 12.32 -3.71
CA GLY A 314 -13.75 11.54 -4.25
C GLY A 314 -13.38 10.64 -5.43
N LEU A 315 -14.39 9.93 -5.95
CA LEU A 315 -14.24 8.89 -6.97
C LEU A 315 -14.50 9.45 -8.38
N ILE A 316 -13.59 9.20 -9.32
CA ILE A 316 -13.80 9.44 -10.74
C ILE A 316 -14.61 8.26 -11.32
N GLU A 317 -15.93 8.33 -11.24
CA GLU A 317 -16.83 7.20 -11.57
C GLU A 317 -16.62 6.65 -12.99
N LYS A 318 -16.37 7.50 -13.99
CA LYS A 318 -16.11 7.09 -15.38
C LYS A 318 -14.85 6.21 -15.54
N ASN A 319 -13.94 6.26 -14.58
CA ASN A 319 -12.69 5.50 -14.57
C ASN A 319 -12.82 4.17 -13.83
N VAL A 320 -13.98 3.89 -13.19
CA VAL A 320 -14.20 2.62 -12.51
C VAL A 320 -14.19 1.49 -13.55
N PRO A 321 -13.27 0.51 -13.45
CA PRO A 321 -13.20 -0.58 -14.42
C PRO A 321 -14.47 -1.43 -14.41
N ARG A 322 -14.91 -1.88 -15.57
CA ARG A 322 -16.09 -2.76 -15.71
C ARG A 322 -16.01 -4.04 -14.88
N TYR A 323 -14.83 -4.44 -14.47
CA TYR A 323 -14.59 -5.53 -13.52
C TYR A 323 -15.30 -5.30 -12.18
N TYR A 324 -15.45 -4.03 -11.74
CA TYR A 324 -16.11 -3.66 -10.49
C TYR A 324 -17.61 -3.42 -10.67
N ARG A 325 -18.29 -4.31 -11.40
CA ARG A 325 -19.74 -4.20 -11.75
C ARG A 325 -20.70 -4.11 -10.55
N HIS A 326 -20.25 -4.45 -9.34
CA HIS A 326 -21.02 -4.31 -8.10
C HIS A 326 -20.50 -3.15 -7.22
N ALA A 327 -19.70 -2.24 -7.78
CA ALA A 327 -19.27 -1.06 -7.06
C ALA A 327 -20.49 -0.20 -6.69
N ASN A 328 -20.46 0.36 -5.48
CA ASN A 328 -21.46 1.34 -5.10
C ASN A 328 -21.08 2.71 -5.69
N LEU A 329 -21.74 3.10 -6.76
CA LEU A 329 -21.53 4.38 -7.43
C LEU A 329 -22.47 5.48 -6.97
N ASP A 330 -23.30 5.25 -5.93
CA ASP A 330 -24.14 6.31 -5.37
C ASP A 330 -23.26 7.42 -4.77
N PRO A 331 -23.29 8.65 -5.30
CA PRO A 331 -22.48 9.75 -4.80
C PRO A 331 -22.88 10.20 -3.37
N LYS A 332 -24.07 9.81 -2.90
CA LYS A 332 -24.53 10.08 -1.54
C LYS A 332 -24.08 9.03 -0.51
N ALA A 333 -23.48 7.93 -0.97
CA ALA A 333 -22.97 6.94 -0.05
C ALA A 333 -21.76 7.52 0.72
N ASP A 334 -21.90 7.63 2.05
CA ASP A 334 -20.79 8.01 2.93
C ASP A 334 -19.82 6.84 3.13
N LEU A 335 -19.19 6.43 2.02
CA LEU A 335 -18.21 5.35 1.97
C LEU A 335 -16.95 5.84 1.27
N HIS A 336 -15.82 5.44 1.80
CA HIS A 336 -14.53 5.70 1.16
C HIS A 336 -14.50 5.14 -0.28
N PRO A 337 -13.88 5.83 -1.29
CA PRO A 337 -13.80 5.37 -2.67
C PRO A 337 -13.39 3.90 -2.83
N PHE A 338 -12.39 3.44 -2.07
CA PHE A 338 -11.96 2.05 -2.11
C PHE A 338 -12.98 1.06 -1.54
N GLN A 339 -13.75 1.43 -0.53
CA GLN A 339 -14.83 0.61 0.03
C GLN A 339 -16.01 0.51 -0.95
N ARG A 340 -16.31 1.59 -1.68
CA ARG A 340 -17.32 1.57 -2.75
C ARG A 340 -17.04 0.53 -3.82
N LEU A 341 -15.75 0.26 -4.10
CA LEU A 341 -15.34 -0.76 -5.07
C LEU A 341 -15.30 -2.18 -4.50
N ASN A 342 -14.84 -2.32 -3.26
CA ASN A 342 -14.49 -3.62 -2.68
C ASN A 342 -15.56 -4.21 -1.76
N GLY A 343 -16.61 -3.42 -1.42
CA GLY A 343 -17.74 -3.83 -0.63
C GLY A 343 -17.61 -3.56 0.88
N LYS A 344 -18.72 -3.74 1.59
CA LYS A 344 -18.92 -3.26 2.97
C LYS A 344 -17.92 -3.79 4.00
N TYR A 345 -17.40 -5.02 3.81
CA TYR A 345 -16.46 -5.64 4.76
C TYR A 345 -15.01 -5.22 4.55
N LYS A 346 -14.71 -4.41 3.51
CA LYS A 346 -13.34 -3.97 3.18
C LYS A 346 -13.17 -2.48 3.42
N ASN A 347 -13.52 -2.05 4.63
CA ASN A 347 -13.27 -0.69 5.08
C ASN A 347 -11.75 -0.46 5.20
N PRO A 348 -11.16 0.48 4.44
CA PRO A 348 -9.73 0.74 4.46
C PRO A 348 -9.23 1.27 5.81
N TYR A 349 -10.05 2.01 6.55
CA TYR A 349 -9.71 2.56 7.86
C TYR A 349 -9.40 1.49 8.91
N LEU A 350 -9.93 0.26 8.78
CA LEU A 350 -9.64 -0.82 9.73
C LEU A 350 -8.15 -1.15 9.83
N THR A 351 -7.40 -1.04 8.72
CA THR A 351 -5.94 -1.25 8.78
C THR A 351 -5.26 -0.24 9.70
N VAL A 352 -5.70 1.01 9.62
CA VAL A 352 -5.18 2.12 10.44
C VAL A 352 -5.59 1.97 11.91
N GLU A 353 -6.85 1.59 12.16
CA GLU A 353 -7.36 1.32 13.51
C GLU A 353 -6.61 0.17 14.20
N PHE A 354 -6.32 -0.91 13.48
CA PHE A 354 -5.51 -2.01 14.00
C PHE A 354 -4.07 -1.57 14.27
N ALA A 355 -3.48 -0.79 13.37
CA ALA A 355 -2.12 -0.29 13.54
C ALA A 355 -1.99 0.60 14.78
N GLU A 356 -2.95 1.52 15.01
CA GLU A 356 -2.99 2.33 16.23
C GLU A 356 -3.16 1.44 17.47
N ARG A 357 -4.08 0.49 17.44
CA ARG A 357 -4.30 -0.45 18.55
C ARG A 357 -3.06 -1.25 18.94
N PHE A 358 -2.21 -1.58 17.97
CA PHE A 358 -0.93 -2.26 18.22
C PHE A 358 0.23 -1.31 18.52
N GLY A 359 -0.02 0.00 18.62
CA GLY A 359 0.97 0.99 19.04
C GLY A 359 1.98 1.37 17.95
N LEU A 360 1.58 1.37 16.68
CA LEU A 360 2.44 1.79 15.57
C LEU A 360 2.46 3.32 15.39
N GLY A 361 1.56 4.04 16.02
CA GLY A 361 1.41 5.49 15.94
C GLY A 361 0.00 5.93 16.33
N SER A 362 -0.40 7.14 15.93
CA SER A 362 -1.70 7.75 16.20
C SER A 362 -2.45 8.13 14.94
N LYS A 363 -3.77 7.97 14.95
CA LYS A 363 -4.66 8.47 13.89
C LYS A 363 -4.83 10.00 13.92
N GLU A 364 -4.51 10.63 15.05
CA GLU A 364 -4.55 12.07 15.16
C GLU A 364 -3.37 12.68 14.41
N TYR A 365 -3.64 13.66 13.56
CA TYR A 365 -2.61 14.31 12.77
C TYR A 365 -2.93 15.78 12.50
N GLU A 366 -1.89 16.56 12.23
CA GLU A 366 -1.96 17.91 11.70
C GLU A 366 -1.17 17.95 10.39
N ILE A 367 -1.76 18.53 9.34
CA ILE A 367 -1.10 18.70 8.03
C ILE A 367 -0.47 20.09 7.98
N VAL A 368 0.82 20.11 7.68
CA VAL A 368 1.56 21.32 7.31
C VAL A 368 1.86 21.24 5.82
N GLU A 369 1.14 22.02 5.02
CA GLU A 369 1.40 22.09 3.58
C GLU A 369 2.68 22.90 3.34
N VAL A 370 3.58 22.38 2.48
CA VAL A 370 4.81 23.02 2.09
C VAL A 370 4.67 23.61 0.69
N LEU A 371 5.16 24.82 0.50
CA LEU A 371 5.04 25.53 -0.78
C LEU A 371 3.58 25.49 -1.28
N SER A 372 2.65 25.92 -0.42
CA SER A 372 1.23 26.00 -0.77
C SER A 372 1.00 26.86 -2.02
N PRO A 373 -0.14 26.74 -2.72
CA PRO A 373 -0.43 27.62 -3.85
C PRO A 373 -0.27 29.10 -3.51
N GLU A 374 -0.67 29.54 -2.32
CA GLU A 374 -0.57 30.89 -1.81
C GLU A 374 0.89 31.30 -1.57
N GLU A 375 1.68 30.45 -0.91
CA GLU A 375 3.11 30.68 -0.69
C GLU A 375 3.86 30.75 -2.02
N THR A 376 3.51 29.88 -2.99
CA THR A 376 4.21 29.80 -4.27
C THR A 376 3.96 31.01 -5.18
N MET A 377 2.87 31.76 -4.98
CA MET A 377 2.64 33.02 -5.70
C MET A 377 3.73 34.09 -5.45
N ASN A 378 4.48 33.93 -4.35
CA ASN A 378 5.49 34.92 -3.90
C ASN A 378 6.91 34.31 -3.84
N VAL A 379 7.14 33.13 -4.39
CA VAL A 379 8.48 32.50 -4.38
C VAL A 379 9.42 33.21 -5.32
N GLU A 380 10.41 33.90 -4.76
CA GLU A 380 11.52 34.45 -5.50
C GLU A 380 12.57 33.38 -5.85
N PRO A 381 13.20 33.46 -7.03
CA PRO A 381 14.32 32.60 -7.37
C PRO A 381 15.45 32.74 -6.34
N PRO A 382 16.17 31.67 -5.98
CA PRO A 382 17.36 31.78 -5.13
C PRO A 382 18.36 32.78 -5.73
N LYS A 383 18.93 33.64 -4.89
CA LYS A 383 19.92 34.67 -5.32
C LYS A 383 21.04 33.98 -6.12
N GLY A 384 21.31 34.49 -7.33
CA GLY A 384 22.36 34.00 -8.23
C GLY A 384 21.95 32.90 -9.21
N VAL A 385 20.69 32.45 -9.17
CA VAL A 385 20.12 31.56 -10.18
C VAL A 385 19.19 32.39 -11.06
N ALA A 386 19.66 32.78 -12.25
CA ALA A 386 18.80 33.41 -13.23
C ALA A 386 17.61 32.51 -13.55
N GLU A 387 16.39 33.03 -13.52
CA GLU A 387 15.28 32.38 -14.22
C GLU A 387 15.72 32.25 -15.68
N GLN A 388 16.06 31.06 -16.11
CA GLN A 388 16.06 30.80 -17.52
C GLN A 388 14.57 30.73 -17.88
N GLU A 389 14.05 31.88 -18.35
CA GLU A 389 12.83 31.82 -19.15
C GLU A 389 13.07 30.75 -20.21
N PRO A 390 12.16 29.77 -20.36
CA PRO A 390 12.26 28.86 -21.48
C PRO A 390 12.21 29.78 -22.72
N SER A 391 13.33 29.91 -23.40
CA SER A 391 13.38 30.55 -24.72
C SER A 391 12.67 29.58 -25.67
N PHE A 392 11.33 29.60 -25.65
CA PHE A 392 10.51 29.02 -26.68
C PHE A 392 10.46 29.98 -27.86
N PHE A 393 11.59 30.14 -28.57
CA PHE A 393 11.60 30.58 -29.99
C PHE A 393 13.06 30.65 -30.46
#